data_6919a58adaadf96599dddc69f67bc2aa
#
_entry.id   6919a58adaadf96599dddc69f67bc2aa
#
_cell.length_a   1.000
_cell.length_b   1.000
_cell.length_c   1.000
_cell.angle_alpha   90.00
_cell.angle_beta   90.00
_cell.angle_gamma   90.00
#
_symmetry.space_group_name_H-M   'P 1'
#
loop_
_entity.id
_entity.type
_entity.pdbx_description
1 polymer ?
#
loop_
_entity_poly.entity_id
_entity_poly.type
_entity_poly.pdbx_seq_one_letter_code
_entity_poly.pdbx_strand_id
1 'polypeptide(L)'
;MKTKVFPVLLIIIVSVIFVIFYKGLQNSNVYEPQIGNQKNIPVFIAKAFETEEIFKSEDIFEGDKFYLMNIWSSWCAPCRDEHKFLLNLSNQKNLKIIGLNYKDKKKNATNFLNELNNPYDFIFSDTDGTIAIEWGAYGVPESFLVYENKIIKKIIGPIDQNSLLEI
;
A
#
# COMPACT_ATOMS: atom_id res chain seq x y z
N MET A 1 53.00 12.20 -25.64
CA MET A 1 51.90 13.01 -25.02
C MET A 1 50.48 12.47 -25.21
N LYS A 2 50.21 11.50 -26.08
CA LYS A 2 48.84 10.96 -26.36
C LYS A 2 48.29 9.99 -25.31
N THR A 3 49.10 9.40 -24.43
CA THR A 3 48.71 8.36 -23.48
C THR A 3 48.03 8.85 -22.18
N LYS A 4 48.15 10.13 -21.85
CA LYS A 4 47.52 10.70 -20.62
C LYS A 4 46.14 11.33 -20.82
N VAL A 5 45.76 11.56 -22.10
CA VAL A 5 44.46 12.19 -22.41
C VAL A 5 43.31 11.20 -22.24
N PHE A 6 43.52 9.94 -22.61
CA PHE A 6 42.49 8.89 -22.54
C PHE A 6 41.94 8.64 -21.11
N PRO A 7 42.79 8.46 -20.06
CA PRO A 7 42.28 8.26 -18.70
C PRO A 7 41.58 9.52 -18.16
N VAL A 8 42.01 10.71 -18.52
CA VAL A 8 41.36 11.97 -18.09
C VAL A 8 39.97 12.07 -18.71
N LEU A 9 39.85 11.76 -20.00
CA LEU A 9 38.55 11.77 -20.70
C LEU A 9 37.58 10.74 -20.09
N LEU A 10 38.07 9.55 -19.75
CA LEU A 10 37.29 8.52 -19.10
C LEU A 10 36.76 8.98 -17.74
N ILE A 11 37.58 9.62 -16.91
CA ILE A 11 37.20 10.15 -15.60
C ILE A 11 36.10 11.23 -15.76
N ILE A 12 36.23 12.11 -16.74
CA ILE A 12 35.22 13.15 -17.02
C ILE A 12 33.90 12.50 -17.41
N ILE A 13 33.88 11.51 -18.28
CA ILE A 13 32.67 10.80 -18.71
C ILE A 13 31.98 10.13 -17.51
N VAL A 14 32.75 9.40 -16.70
CA VAL A 14 32.20 8.73 -15.50
C VAL A 14 31.62 9.75 -14.51
N SER A 15 32.31 10.88 -14.31
CA SER A 15 31.82 11.95 -13.42
C SER A 15 30.52 12.58 -13.93
N VAL A 16 30.41 12.81 -15.24
CA VAL A 16 29.17 13.33 -15.85
C VAL A 16 28.02 12.35 -15.68
N ILE A 17 28.26 11.06 -15.94
CA ILE A 17 27.26 10.01 -15.74
C ILE A 17 26.81 9.98 -14.28
N PHE A 18 27.76 10.00 -13.34
CA PHE A 18 27.47 10.02 -11.91
C PHE A 18 26.60 11.22 -11.49
N VAL A 19 26.91 12.42 -11.98
CA VAL A 19 26.12 13.64 -11.71
C VAL A 19 24.70 13.53 -12.27
N ILE A 20 24.54 12.96 -13.49
CA ILE A 20 23.22 12.75 -14.09
C ILE A 20 22.39 11.77 -13.24
N PHE A 21 22.98 10.64 -12.85
CA PHE A 21 22.29 9.66 -11.97
C PHE A 21 21.98 10.25 -10.59
N TYR A 22 22.92 10.98 -9.99
CA TYR A 22 22.73 11.61 -8.69
C TYR A 22 21.57 12.62 -8.71
N LYS A 23 21.53 13.48 -9.74
CA LYS A 23 20.40 14.42 -9.93
C LYS A 23 19.08 13.69 -10.24
N GLY A 24 19.13 12.61 -11.02
CA GLY A 24 17.95 11.79 -11.31
C GLY A 24 17.36 11.14 -10.05
N LEU A 25 18.21 10.69 -9.14
CA LEU A 25 17.77 10.11 -7.85
C LEU A 25 17.21 11.16 -6.87
N GLN A 26 17.74 12.40 -6.89
CA GLN A 26 17.19 13.49 -6.08
C GLN A 26 15.84 14.00 -6.58
N ASN A 27 15.61 13.94 -7.88
CA ASN A 27 14.34 14.28 -8.50
C ASN A 27 13.49 13.01 -8.74
N SER A 28 13.39 12.14 -7.76
CA SER A 28 12.36 11.12 -7.80
C SER A 28 11.02 11.85 -7.79
N ASN A 29 10.45 12.07 -8.97
CA ASN A 29 9.05 12.40 -9.12
C ASN A 29 8.29 11.19 -8.58
N VAL A 30 8.07 11.16 -7.27
CA VAL A 30 7.04 10.33 -6.68
C VAL A 30 5.77 10.84 -7.33
N TYR A 31 5.27 10.08 -8.30
CA TYR A 31 3.96 10.34 -8.86
C TYR A 31 2.96 10.17 -7.73
N GLU A 32 2.64 11.26 -7.05
CA GLU A 32 1.45 11.34 -6.22
C GLU A 32 0.29 11.47 -7.20
N PRO A 33 -0.52 10.42 -7.39
CA PRO A 33 -1.73 10.56 -8.17
C PRO A 33 -2.53 11.64 -7.46
N GLN A 34 -2.71 12.78 -8.10
CA GLN A 34 -3.60 13.81 -7.60
C GLN A 34 -5.00 13.18 -7.56
N ILE A 35 -5.42 12.75 -6.38
CA ILE A 35 -6.81 12.35 -6.11
C ILE A 35 -7.61 13.66 -6.06
N GLY A 36 -7.58 14.38 -7.18
CA GLY A 36 -8.27 15.65 -7.34
C GLY A 36 -9.78 15.51 -7.57
N ASN A 37 -10.25 14.28 -7.84
CA ASN A 37 -11.66 13.92 -7.89
C ASN A 37 -11.84 12.63 -7.10
N GLN A 38 -12.67 12.65 -6.08
CA GLN A 38 -13.09 11.48 -5.32
C GLN A 38 -13.43 10.33 -6.28
N LYS A 39 -12.55 9.36 -6.38
CA LYS A 39 -12.73 8.23 -7.28
C LYS A 39 -13.62 7.20 -6.58
N ASN A 40 -14.66 6.72 -7.27
CA ASN A 40 -15.46 5.61 -6.75
C ASN A 40 -14.56 4.41 -6.48
N ILE A 41 -14.89 3.62 -5.46
CA ILE A 41 -14.26 2.33 -5.24
C ILE A 41 -14.43 1.45 -6.50
N PRO A 42 -13.45 0.61 -6.86
CA PRO A 42 -13.59 -0.32 -7.97
C PRO A 42 -14.68 -1.36 -7.65
N VAL A 43 -15.30 -1.88 -8.70
CA VAL A 43 -16.19 -3.05 -8.58
C VAL A 43 -15.31 -4.30 -8.61
N PHE A 44 -15.34 -5.09 -7.54
CA PHE A 44 -14.57 -6.32 -7.44
C PHE A 44 -15.34 -7.41 -6.70
N ILE A 45 -14.87 -8.63 -6.85
CA ILE A 45 -15.33 -9.79 -6.10
C ILE A 45 -14.17 -10.32 -5.29
N ALA A 46 -14.33 -10.45 -3.99
CA ALA A 46 -13.30 -10.91 -3.09
C ALA A 46 -13.74 -12.16 -2.31
N LYS A 47 -12.77 -13.02 -1.98
CA LYS A 47 -12.97 -14.14 -1.06
C LYS A 47 -12.58 -13.73 0.35
N ALA A 48 -13.44 -14.01 1.31
CA ALA A 48 -13.10 -13.87 2.73
C ALA A 48 -11.90 -14.78 3.06
N PHE A 49 -10.95 -14.25 3.80
CA PHE A 49 -9.70 -14.93 4.13
C PHE A 49 -9.91 -16.22 4.94
N GLU A 50 -10.87 -16.23 5.87
CA GLU A 50 -11.10 -17.36 6.74
C GLU A 50 -12.08 -18.37 6.16
N THR A 51 -13.26 -17.90 5.72
CA THR A 51 -14.39 -18.74 5.31
C THR A 51 -14.41 -19.08 3.82
N GLU A 52 -13.64 -18.36 3.00
CA GLU A 52 -13.67 -18.40 1.53
C GLU A 52 -15.03 -18.01 0.90
N GLU A 53 -15.91 -17.45 1.71
CA GLU A 53 -17.16 -16.86 1.24
C GLU A 53 -16.88 -15.70 0.28
N ILE A 54 -17.77 -15.54 -0.72
CA ILE A 54 -17.58 -14.55 -1.78
C ILE A 54 -18.39 -13.29 -1.45
N PHE A 55 -17.72 -12.15 -1.51
CA PHE A 55 -18.30 -10.83 -1.30
C PHE A 55 -18.11 -9.95 -2.52
N LYS A 56 -19.09 -9.11 -2.82
CA LYS A 56 -18.97 -8.04 -3.80
C LYS A 56 -18.59 -6.75 -3.10
N SER A 57 -17.86 -5.89 -3.80
CA SER A 57 -17.43 -4.59 -3.27
C SER A 57 -18.59 -3.73 -2.72
N GLU A 58 -19.75 -3.78 -3.36
CA GLU A 58 -20.96 -3.06 -2.96
C GLU A 58 -21.54 -3.54 -1.61
N ASP A 59 -21.28 -4.80 -1.21
CA ASP A 59 -21.75 -5.39 0.05
C ASP A 59 -20.79 -5.10 1.22
N ILE A 60 -19.57 -4.60 0.92
CA ILE A 60 -18.50 -4.41 1.90
C ILE A 60 -18.53 -3.00 2.50
N PHE A 61 -18.77 -2.01 1.65
CA PHE A 61 -18.68 -0.59 2.01
C PHE A 61 -20.06 0.02 2.21
N GLU A 62 -20.69 -0.30 3.34
CA GLU A 62 -22.07 0.14 3.63
C GLU A 62 -22.14 1.27 4.66
N GLY A 63 -23.06 2.21 4.45
CA GLY A 63 -23.48 3.22 5.42
C GLY A 63 -22.50 4.38 5.63
N ASP A 64 -22.75 5.16 6.69
CA ASP A 64 -22.04 6.42 7.01
C ASP A 64 -20.76 6.17 7.85
N LYS A 65 -19.97 5.15 7.51
CA LYS A 65 -18.74 4.81 8.20
C LYS A 65 -17.53 5.08 7.31
N PHE A 66 -16.42 5.38 7.96
CA PHE A 66 -15.13 5.36 7.29
C PHE A 66 -14.60 3.93 7.21
N TYR A 67 -14.00 3.60 6.09
CA TYR A 67 -13.30 2.35 5.87
C TYR A 67 -11.85 2.63 5.49
N LEU A 68 -10.93 1.90 6.10
CA LEU A 68 -9.52 1.88 5.71
C LEU A 68 -9.23 0.54 5.04
N MET A 69 -9.17 0.52 3.71
CA MET A 69 -8.68 -0.64 2.97
C MET A 69 -7.15 -0.62 3.00
N ASN A 70 -6.54 -1.57 3.69
CA ASN A 70 -5.10 -1.73 3.79
C ASN A 70 -4.66 -2.96 2.99
N ILE A 71 -3.77 -2.77 2.03
CA ILE A 71 -3.19 -3.84 1.20
C ILE A 71 -1.87 -4.27 1.83
N TRP A 72 -1.78 -5.54 2.24
CA TRP A 72 -0.69 -6.05 3.04
C TRP A 72 -0.29 -7.48 2.68
N SER A 73 0.87 -7.91 3.17
CA SER A 73 1.34 -9.30 3.07
C SER A 73 2.22 -9.67 4.25
N SER A 74 2.27 -10.96 4.60
CA SER A 74 3.15 -11.46 5.67
C SER A 74 4.63 -11.36 5.34
N TRP A 75 5.00 -11.37 4.07
CA TRP A 75 6.37 -11.25 3.58
C TRP A 75 6.87 -9.80 3.46
N CYS A 76 5.99 -8.84 3.70
CA CYS A 76 6.27 -7.41 3.56
C CYS A 76 6.82 -6.83 4.89
N ALA A 77 8.09 -6.48 4.94
CA ALA A 77 8.70 -5.91 6.14
C ALA A 77 8.10 -4.56 6.55
N PRO A 78 7.86 -3.59 5.65
CA PRO A 78 7.18 -2.33 6.02
C PRO A 78 5.74 -2.53 6.53
N CYS A 79 5.04 -3.58 6.08
CA CYS A 79 3.69 -3.91 6.60
C CYS A 79 3.76 -4.33 8.09
N ARG A 80 4.86 -4.97 8.49
CA ARG A 80 5.12 -5.31 9.90
C ARG A 80 5.36 -4.05 10.73
N ASP A 81 6.07 -3.07 10.17
CA ASP A 81 6.39 -1.82 10.87
C ASP A 81 5.14 -0.95 11.11
N GLU A 82 4.21 -0.91 10.14
CA GLU A 82 2.95 -0.16 10.27
C GLU A 82 1.91 -0.83 11.19
N HIS A 83 2.04 -2.14 11.44
CA HIS A 83 0.99 -2.95 12.09
C HIS A 83 0.52 -2.41 13.44
N LYS A 84 1.45 -1.87 14.25
CA LYS A 84 1.13 -1.21 15.53
C LYS A 84 0.22 0.02 15.38
N PHE A 85 0.32 0.73 14.26
CA PHE A 85 -0.54 1.89 13.97
C PHE A 85 -1.93 1.44 13.53
N LEU A 86 -2.03 0.36 12.76
CA LEU A 86 -3.31 -0.26 12.41
C LEU A 86 -4.05 -0.76 13.67
N LEU A 87 -3.33 -1.38 14.63
CA LEU A 87 -3.91 -1.78 15.92
C LEU A 87 -4.40 -0.57 16.73
N ASN A 88 -3.75 0.59 16.63
CA ASN A 88 -4.23 1.80 17.26
C ASN A 88 -5.52 2.31 16.59
N LEU A 89 -5.53 2.33 15.25
CA LEU A 89 -6.70 2.75 14.46
C LEU A 89 -7.92 1.84 14.67
N SER A 90 -7.72 0.53 14.88
CA SER A 90 -8.82 -0.42 15.08
C SER A 90 -9.67 -0.15 16.33
N ASN A 91 -9.18 0.67 17.25
CA ASN A 91 -9.93 1.10 18.43
C ASN A 91 -10.90 2.27 18.15
N GLN A 92 -10.89 2.85 16.95
CA GLN A 92 -11.77 3.96 16.59
C GLN A 92 -13.16 3.44 16.19
N LYS A 93 -14.21 3.94 16.86
CA LYS A 93 -15.59 3.46 16.68
C LYS A 93 -16.18 3.69 15.29
N ASN A 94 -15.76 4.75 14.62
CA ASN A 94 -16.32 5.16 13.32
C ASN A 94 -15.46 4.71 12.12
N LEU A 95 -14.39 3.97 12.36
CA LEU A 95 -13.49 3.44 11.34
C LEU A 95 -13.56 1.91 11.32
N LYS A 96 -13.71 1.34 10.15
CA LYS A 96 -13.60 -0.09 9.88
C LYS A 96 -12.33 -0.37 9.10
N ILE A 97 -11.51 -1.29 9.56
CA ILE A 97 -10.27 -1.64 8.86
C ILE A 97 -10.48 -2.94 8.09
N ILE A 98 -10.27 -2.87 6.78
CA ILE A 98 -10.37 -4.02 5.88
C ILE A 98 -8.96 -4.37 5.39
N GLY A 99 -8.53 -5.60 5.61
CA GLY A 99 -7.27 -6.12 5.12
C GLY A 99 -7.44 -6.79 3.76
N LEU A 100 -6.67 -6.37 2.75
CA LEU A 100 -6.53 -7.10 1.50
C LEU A 100 -5.19 -7.82 1.51
N ASN A 101 -5.22 -9.13 1.72
CA ASN A 101 -4.00 -9.96 1.79
C ASN A 101 -3.50 -10.27 0.38
N TYR A 102 -2.45 -9.57 -0.05
CA TYR A 102 -1.92 -9.54 -1.40
C TYR A 102 -0.87 -10.61 -1.65
N LYS A 103 -1.11 -11.49 -2.61
CA LYS A 103 -0.14 -12.51 -3.10
C LYS A 103 0.59 -13.25 -1.97
N ASP A 104 -0.16 -13.72 -0.99
CA ASP A 104 0.38 -14.36 0.19
C ASP A 104 -0.14 -15.78 0.37
N LYS A 105 0.58 -16.57 1.18
CA LYS A 105 0.13 -17.90 1.59
C LYS A 105 -0.69 -17.78 2.86
N LYS A 106 -1.92 -18.31 2.87
CA LYS A 106 -2.85 -18.27 4.02
C LYS A 106 -2.15 -18.63 5.34
N LYS A 107 -1.33 -19.69 5.35
CA LYS A 107 -0.58 -20.11 6.54
C LYS A 107 0.35 -19.02 7.07
N ASN A 108 1.09 -18.34 6.18
CA ASN A 108 2.03 -17.29 6.59
C ASN A 108 1.30 -16.05 7.09
N ALA A 109 0.24 -15.64 6.38
CA ALA A 109 -0.62 -14.54 6.79
C ALA A 109 -1.28 -14.80 8.15
N THR A 110 -1.79 -16.02 8.39
CA THR A 110 -2.34 -16.41 9.70
C THR A 110 -1.28 -16.35 10.81
N ASN A 111 -0.06 -16.84 10.56
CA ASN A 111 1.03 -16.75 11.54
C ASN A 111 1.38 -15.29 11.85
N PHE A 112 1.43 -14.43 10.84
CA PHE A 112 1.69 -13.00 10.99
C PHE A 112 0.64 -12.34 11.91
N LEU A 113 -0.66 -12.60 11.68
CA LEU A 113 -1.74 -12.06 12.49
C LEU A 113 -1.76 -12.63 13.91
N ASN A 114 -1.41 -13.90 14.08
CA ASN A 114 -1.30 -14.51 15.42
C ASN A 114 -0.12 -13.93 16.23
N GLU A 115 0.98 -13.60 15.57
CA GLU A 115 2.16 -12.98 16.20
C GLU A 115 1.91 -11.52 16.60
N LEU A 116 1.27 -10.74 15.71
CA LEU A 116 1.16 -9.28 15.84
C LEU A 116 -0.23 -8.81 16.30
N ASN A 117 -1.18 -9.70 16.50
CA ASN A 117 -2.62 -9.48 16.68
C ASN A 117 -3.30 -9.01 15.37
N ASN A 118 -4.61 -9.15 15.30
CA ASN A 118 -5.39 -8.81 14.10
C ASN A 118 -6.06 -7.44 14.25
N PRO A 119 -5.68 -6.41 13.44
CA PRO A 119 -6.30 -5.09 13.48
C PRO A 119 -7.55 -5.00 12.59
N TYR A 120 -7.84 -6.01 11.76
CA TYR A 120 -8.83 -5.95 10.70
C TYR A 120 -10.20 -6.42 11.17
N ASP A 121 -11.25 -5.69 10.83
CA ASP A 121 -12.65 -6.14 10.97
C ASP A 121 -12.97 -7.25 9.97
N PHE A 122 -12.44 -7.14 8.74
CA PHE A 122 -12.56 -8.14 7.68
C PHE A 122 -11.24 -8.28 6.94
N ILE A 123 -10.98 -9.49 6.44
CA ILE A 123 -9.80 -9.76 5.61
C ILE A 123 -10.26 -10.48 4.35
N PHE A 124 -9.81 -10.01 3.20
CA PHE A 124 -10.02 -10.63 1.90
C PHE A 124 -8.70 -11.12 1.31
N SER A 125 -8.77 -12.20 0.55
CA SER A 125 -7.63 -12.78 -0.15
C SER A 125 -7.54 -12.28 -1.58
N ASP A 126 -6.39 -11.76 -1.96
CA ASP A 126 -6.04 -11.34 -3.32
C ASP A 126 -4.82 -12.14 -3.81
N THR A 127 -5.07 -13.42 -4.12
CA THR A 127 -4.01 -14.40 -4.40
C THR A 127 -3.26 -14.13 -5.71
N ASP A 128 -3.92 -13.52 -6.70
CA ASP A 128 -3.33 -13.15 -7.99
C ASP A 128 -2.94 -11.66 -8.08
N GLY A 129 -3.42 -10.84 -7.14
CA GLY A 129 -3.14 -9.41 -7.06
C GLY A 129 -4.04 -8.56 -7.94
N THR A 130 -5.12 -9.12 -8.49
CA THR A 130 -6.03 -8.40 -9.40
C THR A 130 -6.78 -7.30 -8.67
N ILE A 131 -7.27 -7.56 -7.45
CA ILE A 131 -8.03 -6.56 -6.68
C ILE A 131 -7.14 -5.36 -6.34
N ALA A 132 -5.90 -5.58 -5.91
CA ALA A 132 -4.95 -4.51 -5.63
C ALA A 132 -4.70 -3.63 -6.86
N ILE A 133 -4.59 -4.22 -8.06
CA ILE A 133 -4.44 -3.48 -9.32
C ILE A 133 -5.68 -2.63 -9.61
N GLU A 134 -6.89 -3.15 -9.41
CA GLU A 134 -8.13 -2.41 -9.62
C GLU A 134 -8.25 -1.21 -8.67
N TRP A 135 -7.76 -1.33 -7.44
CA TRP A 135 -7.61 -0.21 -6.50
C TRP A 135 -6.55 0.79 -6.93
N GLY A 136 -5.73 0.47 -7.92
CA GLY A 136 -4.61 1.29 -8.39
C GLY A 136 -3.44 1.28 -7.42
N ALA A 137 -3.25 0.18 -6.70
CA ALA A 137 -2.08 -0.01 -5.85
C ALA A 137 -0.84 -0.34 -6.69
N TYR A 138 0.31 0.13 -6.23
CA TYR A 138 1.61 -0.12 -6.86
C TYR A 138 2.42 -1.18 -6.12
N GLY A 139 2.07 -1.43 -4.86
CA GLY A 139 2.78 -2.38 -4.02
C GLY A 139 2.16 -2.51 -2.63
N VAL A 140 2.93 -3.06 -1.69
CA VAL A 140 2.54 -3.21 -0.29
C VAL A 140 3.59 -2.58 0.63
N PRO A 141 3.17 -1.90 1.72
CA PRO A 141 1.79 -1.60 2.06
C PRO A 141 1.26 -0.37 1.31
N GLU A 142 -0.03 -0.37 1.05
CA GLU A 142 -0.77 0.83 0.63
C GLU A 142 -2.14 0.83 1.30
N SER A 143 -2.64 2.02 1.65
CA SER A 143 -3.94 2.16 2.30
C SER A 143 -4.83 3.18 1.59
N PHE A 144 -6.12 2.89 1.58
CA PHE A 144 -7.14 3.73 0.96
C PHE A 144 -8.23 4.05 1.97
N LEU A 145 -8.39 5.33 2.28
CA LEU A 145 -9.49 5.80 3.11
C LEU A 145 -10.72 5.99 2.23
N VAL A 146 -11.80 5.32 2.61
CA VAL A 146 -13.07 5.31 1.88
C VAL A 146 -14.18 5.88 2.74
N TYR A 147 -15.02 6.73 2.14
CA TYR A 147 -16.26 7.23 2.70
C TYR A 147 -17.32 7.35 1.61
N GLU A 148 -18.55 6.93 1.88
CA GLU A 148 -19.65 6.95 0.90
C GLU A 148 -19.29 6.35 -0.47
N ASN A 149 -18.67 5.16 -0.47
CA ASN A 149 -18.21 4.46 -1.67
C ASN A 149 -17.18 5.22 -2.53
N LYS A 150 -16.51 6.22 -1.96
CA LYS A 150 -15.48 7.00 -2.65
C LYS A 150 -14.15 6.89 -1.91
N ILE A 151 -13.09 6.73 -2.67
CA ILE A 151 -11.73 6.85 -2.17
C ILE A 151 -11.47 8.34 -1.93
N ILE A 152 -11.37 8.73 -0.67
CA ILE A 152 -11.12 10.12 -0.28
C ILE A 152 -9.64 10.40 -0.04
N LYS A 153 -8.86 9.34 0.24
CA LYS A 153 -7.41 9.45 0.43
C LYS A 153 -6.70 8.14 0.08
N LYS A 154 -5.52 8.26 -0.52
CA LYS A 154 -4.59 7.14 -0.73
C LYS A 154 -3.29 7.42 0.04
N ILE A 155 -2.80 6.44 0.78
CA ILE A 155 -1.53 6.46 1.50
C ILE A 155 -0.63 5.43 0.84
N ILE A 156 0.51 5.88 0.29
CA ILE A 156 1.51 5.02 -0.35
C ILE A 156 2.63 4.75 0.64
N GLY A 157 2.94 3.48 0.85
CA GLY A 157 3.89 3.06 1.88
C GLY A 157 3.25 2.87 3.26
N PRO A 158 4.08 2.62 4.29
CA PRO A 158 3.58 2.28 5.62
C PRO A 158 2.92 3.48 6.31
N ILE A 159 1.82 3.21 7.00
CA ILE A 159 1.20 4.17 7.93
C ILE A 159 2.19 4.44 9.08
N ASP A 160 2.43 5.70 9.34
CA ASP A 160 3.28 6.20 10.41
C ASP A 160 2.52 7.17 11.35
N GLN A 161 3.24 7.79 12.28
CA GLN A 161 2.65 8.75 13.22
C GLN A 161 2.02 9.97 12.51
N ASN A 162 2.59 10.40 11.37
CA ASN A 162 2.08 11.55 10.63
C ASN A 162 0.81 11.16 9.87
N SER A 163 0.81 10.00 9.23
CA SER A 163 -0.35 9.45 8.52
C SER A 163 -1.57 9.25 9.42
N LEU A 164 -1.34 8.90 10.72
CA LEU A 164 -2.42 8.76 11.71
C LEU A 164 -3.20 10.08 11.95
N LEU A 165 -2.53 11.22 11.85
CA LEU A 165 -3.17 12.52 12.07
C LEU A 165 -4.04 12.96 10.88
N GLU A 166 -3.94 12.23 9.79
CA GLU A 166 -4.58 12.54 8.53
C GLU A 166 -5.74 11.55 8.18
N ILE A 167 -5.91 10.51 9.00
CA ILE A 167 -7.00 9.52 8.95
C ILE A 167 -8.04 9.85 10.02
#